data_91a948fc9c58c26452f7fa7d9341c7fe
#
_entry.id   91a948fc9c58c26452f7fa7d9341c7fe
#
_cell.length_a   1.000
_cell.length_b   1.000
_cell.length_c   1.000
_cell.angle_alpha   90.00
_cell.angle_beta   90.00
_cell.angle_gamma   90.00
#
_symmetry.space_group_name_H-M   'P 1'
#
loop_
_entity.id
_entity.type
_entity.pdbx_description
1 polymer ?
#
loop_
_entity_poly.entity_id
_entity_poly.type
_entity_poly.pdbx_seq_one_letter_code
_entity_poly.pdbx_strand_id
1 'polypeptide(L)'
;MGAYQKKKLDYLRYRRLAFALKEIRDTDRTILDIALEYGFSSHEAFTRAFKEAYCVSPKDYRKNPVPVVLRTMLRPFDCYLLSIGDSTMKNTQTSGEVKTYFVTIPAHKFLHIRNYESIGYFDFWEKQSKIPGQDCQTICGILESIKGKLDDEGGTENDSGSGQLMAFLNAPEGRICSWGIPLAECYGVRLPSDWSGTVPEQMILSDIAEGEYIVFKHGPFDFETENQTVEAKIEAAMKNFDWSKSGYELDTTPGRIFYFYHDTKRFWKYVRPVRKVEG
;
A
#
# COMPACT_ATOMS: atom_id res chain seq x y z
N MET A 1 33.16 -19.74 -0.11
CA MET A 1 31.75 -19.44 0.17
C MET A 1 31.07 -19.00 -1.11
N GLY A 2 30.09 -19.74 -1.61
CA GLY A 2 29.48 -19.48 -2.92
C GLY A 2 28.66 -18.19 -2.95
N ALA A 3 28.49 -17.57 -4.11
CA ALA A 3 27.72 -16.32 -4.33
C ALA A 3 26.28 -16.39 -3.76
N TYR A 4 25.69 -17.57 -3.73
CA TYR A 4 24.36 -17.82 -3.17
C TYR A 4 24.31 -17.63 -1.64
N GLN A 5 25.32 -18.13 -0.91
CA GLN A 5 25.40 -17.96 0.55
C GLN A 5 25.61 -16.49 0.94
N LYS A 6 26.41 -15.75 0.15
CA LYS A 6 26.61 -14.31 0.38
C LYS A 6 25.31 -13.54 0.21
N LYS A 7 24.51 -13.79 -0.85
CA LYS A 7 23.20 -13.16 -1.07
C LYS A 7 22.22 -13.47 0.07
N LYS A 8 22.21 -14.68 0.61
CA LYS A 8 21.34 -15.07 1.75
C LYS A 8 21.72 -14.34 3.03
N LEU A 9 23.01 -14.19 3.32
CA LEU A 9 23.50 -13.45 4.49
C LEU A 9 23.23 -11.95 4.38
N ASP A 10 23.40 -11.36 3.20
CA ASP A 10 23.08 -9.97 2.94
C ASP A 10 21.58 -9.69 3.11
N TYR A 11 20.73 -10.58 2.60
CA TYR A 11 19.27 -10.51 2.80
C TYR A 11 18.89 -10.52 4.28
N LEU A 12 19.40 -11.45 5.07
CA LEU A 12 19.12 -11.53 6.51
C LEU A 12 19.61 -10.27 7.24
N ARG A 13 20.78 -9.74 6.86
CA ARG A 13 21.31 -8.49 7.42
C ARG A 13 20.37 -7.31 7.14
N TYR A 14 19.93 -7.13 5.90
CA TYR A 14 19.03 -6.04 5.53
C TYR A 14 17.66 -6.17 6.20
N ARG A 15 17.13 -7.37 6.32
CA ARG A 15 15.88 -7.63 7.03
C ARG A 15 15.97 -7.24 8.51
N ARG A 16 17.05 -7.63 9.21
CA ARG A 16 17.30 -7.21 10.60
C ARG A 16 17.40 -5.70 10.73
N LEU A 17 18.10 -5.04 9.81
CA LEU A 17 18.21 -3.58 9.77
C LEU A 17 16.85 -2.89 9.55
N ALA A 18 15.97 -3.45 8.73
CA ALA A 18 14.66 -2.89 8.48
C ALA A 18 13.75 -2.95 9.72
N PHE A 19 13.75 -4.06 10.46
CA PHE A 19 13.03 -4.15 11.73
C PHE A 19 13.64 -3.23 12.79
N ALA A 20 14.96 -3.20 12.93
CA ALA A 20 15.64 -2.29 13.83
C ALA A 20 15.36 -0.82 13.51
N LEU A 21 15.22 -0.46 12.24
CA LEU A 21 14.87 0.89 11.81
C LEU A 21 13.47 1.29 12.32
N LYS A 22 12.48 0.40 12.22
CA LYS A 22 11.13 0.63 12.76
C LYS A 22 11.19 0.85 14.28
N GLU A 23 11.93 0.02 15.03
CA GLU A 23 12.13 0.20 16.47
C GLU A 23 12.80 1.55 16.82
N ILE A 24 13.83 1.95 16.06
CA ILE A 24 14.49 3.26 16.24
C ILE A 24 13.51 4.40 16.04
N ARG A 25 12.64 4.30 15.07
CA ARG A 25 11.64 5.30 14.72
C ARG A 25 10.50 5.38 15.75
N ASP A 26 10.04 4.23 16.22
CA ASP A 26 8.75 4.10 16.91
C ASP A 26 8.89 3.98 18.44
N THR A 27 10.12 3.80 18.97
CA THR A 27 10.38 3.61 20.40
C THR A 27 11.51 4.48 20.91
N ASP A 28 11.55 4.69 22.25
CA ASP A 28 12.64 5.38 22.94
C ASP A 28 13.75 4.43 23.43
N ARG A 29 13.71 3.16 23.06
CA ARG A 29 14.74 2.17 23.42
C ARG A 29 16.11 2.63 22.99
N THR A 30 17.15 2.23 23.72
CA THR A 30 18.52 2.61 23.35
C THR A 30 18.92 1.95 22.02
N ILE A 31 19.74 2.64 21.22
CA ILE A 31 20.23 2.08 19.96
C ILE A 31 21.05 0.81 20.19
N LEU A 32 21.73 0.72 21.36
CA LEU A 32 22.49 -0.47 21.74
C LEU A 32 21.56 -1.67 22.00
N ASP A 33 20.47 -1.48 22.75
CA ASP A 33 19.52 -2.56 23.04
C ASP A 33 18.89 -3.10 21.77
N ILE A 34 18.47 -2.17 20.87
CA ILE A 34 17.94 -2.54 19.56
C ILE A 34 18.99 -3.31 18.75
N ALA A 35 20.23 -2.83 18.70
CA ALA A 35 21.30 -3.49 17.98
C ALA A 35 21.53 -4.92 18.45
N LEU A 36 21.59 -5.14 19.77
CA LEU A 36 21.81 -6.46 20.38
C LEU A 36 20.62 -7.40 20.08
N GLU A 37 19.40 -6.93 20.21
CA GLU A 37 18.19 -7.73 19.92
C GLU A 37 18.15 -8.21 18.47
N TYR A 38 18.54 -7.34 17.52
CA TYR A 38 18.59 -7.72 16.10
C TYR A 38 19.90 -8.42 15.70
N GLY A 39 20.68 -8.89 16.69
CA GLY A 39 21.82 -9.77 16.50
C GLY A 39 23.08 -9.11 15.97
N PHE A 40 23.28 -7.82 16.27
CA PHE A 40 24.55 -7.14 16.04
C PHE A 40 25.44 -7.26 17.27
N SER A 41 26.73 -7.43 17.06
CA SER A 41 27.70 -7.67 18.13
C SER A 41 28.04 -6.43 18.96
N SER A 42 27.78 -5.21 18.43
CA SER A 42 28.03 -3.96 19.12
C SER A 42 27.27 -2.80 18.49
N HIS A 43 27.18 -1.70 19.23
CA HIS A 43 26.61 -0.43 18.72
C HIS A 43 27.34 0.08 17.46
N GLU A 44 28.67 -0.05 17.42
CA GLU A 44 29.51 0.40 16.29
C GLU A 44 29.25 -0.46 15.04
N ALA A 45 29.19 -1.78 15.22
CA ALA A 45 28.89 -2.71 14.13
C ALA A 45 27.49 -2.43 13.53
N PHE A 46 26.51 -2.21 14.39
CA PHE A 46 25.17 -1.82 13.98
C PHE A 46 25.16 -0.46 13.25
N THR A 47 25.76 0.57 13.86
CA THR A 47 25.79 1.92 13.29
C THR A 47 26.43 1.94 11.90
N ARG A 48 27.53 1.20 11.71
CA ARG A 48 28.19 1.08 10.42
C ARG A 48 27.30 0.39 9.40
N ALA A 49 26.67 -0.73 9.76
CA ALA A 49 25.78 -1.48 8.88
C ALA A 49 24.52 -0.66 8.51
N PHE A 50 23.97 0.06 9.47
CA PHE A 50 22.81 0.93 9.27
C PHE A 50 23.14 2.10 8.32
N LYS A 51 24.27 2.78 8.55
CA LYS A 51 24.74 3.87 7.68
C LYS A 51 25.07 3.40 6.28
N GLU A 52 25.66 2.21 6.13
CA GLU A 52 25.90 1.58 4.83
C GLU A 52 24.61 1.29 4.08
N ALA A 53 23.55 0.85 4.80
CA ALA A 53 22.27 0.48 4.21
C ALA A 53 21.40 1.68 3.83
N TYR A 54 21.38 2.73 4.68
CA TYR A 54 20.39 3.81 4.60
C TYR A 54 21.02 5.22 4.45
N CYS A 55 22.34 5.33 4.34
CA CYS A 55 23.08 6.59 4.20
C CYS A 55 22.87 7.61 5.33
N VAL A 56 22.28 7.20 6.45
CA VAL A 56 22.02 8.02 7.63
C VAL A 56 22.41 7.24 8.89
N SER A 57 22.86 7.92 9.97
CA SER A 57 23.13 7.22 11.23
C SER A 57 21.82 6.89 11.98
N PRO A 58 21.80 5.83 12.83
CA PRO A 58 20.62 5.51 13.66
C PRO A 58 20.17 6.69 14.52
N LYS A 59 21.12 7.44 15.06
CA LYS A 59 20.85 8.63 15.92
C LYS A 59 20.21 9.77 15.13
N ASP A 60 20.73 10.04 13.91
CA ASP A 60 20.19 11.11 13.06
C ASP A 60 18.83 10.72 12.52
N TYR A 61 18.66 9.45 12.12
CA TYR A 61 17.38 8.91 11.69
C TYR A 61 16.30 9.03 12.78
N ARG A 62 16.62 8.73 14.05
CA ARG A 62 15.69 8.90 15.18
C ARG A 62 15.25 10.35 15.35
N LYS A 63 16.18 11.30 15.18
CA LYS A 63 15.87 12.73 15.32
C LYS A 63 15.02 13.27 14.17
N ASN A 64 15.29 12.79 12.97
CA ASN A 64 14.61 13.23 11.76
C ASN A 64 14.42 12.02 10.82
N PRO A 65 13.34 11.24 11.01
CA PRO A 65 13.04 10.11 10.15
C PRO A 65 12.79 10.57 8.71
N VAL A 66 13.57 10.07 7.77
CA VAL A 66 13.42 10.32 6.33
C VAL A 66 13.02 9.01 5.63
N PRO A 67 12.27 9.05 4.51
CA PRO A 67 11.98 7.88 3.71
C PRO A 67 13.28 7.22 3.24
N VAL A 68 13.39 5.92 3.41
CA VAL A 68 14.54 5.10 2.99
C VAL A 68 14.05 3.83 2.31
N VAL A 69 14.85 3.26 1.42
CA VAL A 69 14.51 2.00 0.77
C VAL A 69 14.78 0.85 1.73
N LEU A 70 13.73 0.27 2.31
CA LEU A 70 13.84 -0.96 3.08
C LEU A 70 14.06 -2.13 2.11
N ARG A 71 15.23 -2.75 2.16
CA ARG A 71 15.57 -3.93 1.36
C ARG A 71 14.98 -5.20 1.99
N THR A 72 13.67 -5.20 2.21
CA THR A 72 12.91 -6.40 2.58
C THR A 72 12.40 -7.03 1.29
N MET A 73 12.41 -8.35 1.20
CA MET A 73 11.88 -9.03 0.00
C MET A 73 10.36 -9.09 -0.05
N LEU A 74 9.64 -8.40 0.84
CA LEU A 74 8.20 -8.33 0.79
C LEU A 74 7.77 -7.43 -0.36
N ARG A 75 7.43 -8.03 -1.48
CA ARG A 75 6.64 -7.37 -2.51
C ARG A 75 5.22 -7.18 -1.97
N PRO A 76 4.46 -6.17 -2.40
CA PRO A 76 3.11 -5.89 -1.89
C PRO A 76 2.15 -7.08 -1.92
N PHE A 77 2.37 -8.03 -2.84
CA PHE A 77 1.65 -9.29 -2.94
C PHE A 77 2.46 -10.52 -2.48
N ASP A 78 3.59 -10.36 -1.82
CA ASP A 78 4.38 -11.51 -1.32
C ASP A 78 3.70 -12.16 -0.11
N CYS A 79 2.89 -11.44 0.66
CA CYS A 79 1.96 -12.04 1.62
C CYS A 79 0.98 -12.98 0.91
N TYR A 80 0.57 -12.63 -0.27
CA TYR A 80 -0.25 -13.35 -1.19
C TYR A 80 0.45 -14.59 -1.79
N LEU A 81 1.69 -14.46 -2.23
CA LEU A 81 2.48 -15.56 -2.80
C LEU A 81 3.00 -16.52 -1.71
N LEU A 82 3.25 -16.03 -0.50
CA LEU A 82 3.68 -16.87 0.63
C LEU A 82 2.52 -17.66 1.24
N SER A 83 1.28 -17.17 1.16
CA SER A 83 0.09 -17.91 1.60
C SER A 83 -0.26 -19.08 0.68
N ILE A 84 0.18 -19.07 -0.58
CA ILE A 84 0.06 -20.20 -1.52
C ILE A 84 0.96 -21.37 -1.07
N GLY A 85 2.04 -21.11 -0.31
CA GLY A 85 2.98 -22.12 0.13
C GLY A 85 2.65 -22.81 1.48
N ASP A 86 1.72 -22.28 2.24
CA ASP A 86 1.40 -22.77 3.60
C ASP A 86 -0.01 -23.37 3.68
N SER A 87 -0.15 -24.56 3.08
CA SER A 87 -1.42 -25.32 2.89
C SER A 87 -2.01 -25.88 4.18
N THR A 88 -1.97 -25.20 5.32
CA THR A 88 -2.41 -25.78 6.59
C THR A 88 -3.39 -24.97 7.41
N MET A 89 -4.16 -24.07 6.80
CA MET A 89 -5.30 -23.45 7.50
C MET A 89 -6.60 -23.62 6.74
N LYS A 90 -7.21 -24.78 6.94
CA LYS A 90 -8.63 -25.02 6.63
C LYS A 90 -9.48 -24.20 7.60
N ASN A 91 -9.83 -22.99 7.23
CA ASN A 91 -10.98 -22.28 7.77
C ASN A 91 -11.92 -21.96 6.61
N THR A 92 -12.81 -22.91 6.33
CA THR A 92 -13.89 -22.73 5.37
C THR A 92 -14.90 -21.74 5.97
N GLN A 93 -14.63 -20.45 5.85
CA GLN A 93 -15.67 -19.44 6.03
C GLN A 93 -16.33 -19.22 4.67
N THR A 94 -17.58 -19.59 4.58
CA THR A 94 -18.42 -19.33 3.41
C THR A 94 -18.41 -17.84 3.14
N SER A 95 -17.97 -17.42 1.95
CA SER A 95 -17.96 -16.01 1.58
C SER A 95 -19.37 -15.45 1.57
N GLY A 96 -19.58 -14.40 2.36
CA GLY A 96 -20.82 -13.64 2.40
C GLY A 96 -21.09 -12.90 1.08
N GLU A 97 -22.26 -12.30 0.97
CA GLU A 97 -22.60 -11.39 -0.12
C GLU A 97 -21.71 -10.15 -0.14
N VAL A 98 -21.57 -9.50 -1.30
CA VAL A 98 -20.90 -8.22 -1.42
C VAL A 98 -21.68 -7.17 -0.62
N LYS A 99 -21.02 -6.57 0.37
CA LYS A 99 -21.59 -5.47 1.15
C LYS A 99 -21.37 -4.16 0.41
N THR A 100 -22.44 -3.38 0.30
CA THR A 100 -22.43 -2.07 -0.31
C THR A 100 -22.89 -1.03 0.70
N TYR A 101 -22.09 0.04 0.89
CA TYR A 101 -22.40 1.11 1.84
C TYR A 101 -21.69 2.41 1.44
N PHE A 102 -22.16 3.53 2.00
CA PHE A 102 -21.55 4.85 1.77
C PHE A 102 -20.68 5.25 2.96
N VAL A 103 -19.59 5.97 2.68
CA VAL A 103 -18.69 6.52 3.69
C VAL A 103 -18.22 7.90 3.26
N THR A 104 -18.00 8.77 4.24
CA THR A 104 -17.23 10.00 4.03
C THR A 104 -15.77 9.71 4.30
N ILE A 105 -14.89 9.97 3.34
CA ILE A 105 -13.44 9.88 3.54
C ILE A 105 -12.92 11.30 3.78
N PRO A 106 -12.31 11.57 4.95
CA PRO A 106 -11.76 12.88 5.25
C PRO A 106 -10.65 13.31 4.28
N ALA A 107 -10.41 14.61 4.22
CA ALA A 107 -9.28 15.15 3.48
C ALA A 107 -7.98 14.52 3.95
N HIS A 108 -7.13 14.12 3.00
CA HIS A 108 -5.88 13.43 3.28
C HIS A 108 -4.87 13.68 2.18
N LYS A 109 -3.62 13.27 2.42
CA LYS A 109 -2.58 13.27 1.38
C LYS A 109 -2.44 11.86 0.80
N PHE A 110 -2.13 11.80 -0.49
CA PHE A 110 -1.81 10.56 -1.17
C PHE A 110 -0.39 10.64 -1.75
N LEU A 111 0.51 9.87 -1.17
CA LEU A 111 1.89 9.74 -1.63
C LEU A 111 1.98 8.53 -2.55
N HIS A 112 2.29 8.76 -3.83
CA HIS A 112 2.16 7.75 -4.86
C HIS A 112 3.11 7.93 -6.05
N ILE A 113 3.26 6.87 -6.83
CA ILE A 113 3.69 6.90 -8.23
C ILE A 113 2.47 6.71 -9.13
N ARG A 114 2.53 7.12 -10.39
CA ARG A 114 1.41 6.97 -11.33
C ARG A 114 1.87 6.56 -12.73
N ASN A 115 0.94 5.91 -13.44
CA ASN A 115 1.10 5.55 -14.83
C ASN A 115 -0.21 5.83 -15.58
N TYR A 116 -0.09 6.50 -16.72
CA TYR A 116 -1.24 6.90 -17.54
C TYR A 116 -1.66 5.85 -18.57
N GLU A 117 -0.80 4.85 -18.82
CA GLU A 117 -0.95 3.88 -19.91
C GLU A 117 -1.14 2.45 -19.42
N SER A 118 -0.98 2.20 -18.12
CA SER A 118 -1.06 0.84 -17.58
C SER A 118 -2.50 0.30 -17.57
N ILE A 119 -2.61 -1.03 -17.65
CA ILE A 119 -3.87 -1.76 -17.70
C ILE A 119 -3.91 -2.85 -16.62
N GLY A 120 -3.75 -2.44 -15.37
CA GLY A 120 -3.77 -3.33 -14.22
C GLY A 120 -2.41 -3.54 -13.58
N TYR A 121 -2.43 -4.22 -12.45
CA TYR A 121 -1.32 -4.32 -11.52
C TYR A 121 0.01 -4.81 -12.13
N PHE A 122 -0.03 -5.88 -12.92
CA PHE A 122 1.21 -6.44 -13.49
C PHE A 122 1.80 -5.55 -14.57
N ASP A 123 0.96 -5.01 -15.45
CA ASP A 123 1.37 -4.09 -16.51
C ASP A 123 1.87 -2.76 -15.91
N PHE A 124 1.22 -2.28 -14.84
CA PHE A 124 1.69 -1.12 -14.09
C PHE A 124 3.15 -1.31 -13.64
N TRP A 125 3.45 -2.40 -12.96
CA TRP A 125 4.81 -2.64 -12.46
C TRP A 125 5.82 -2.96 -13.58
N GLU A 126 5.39 -3.60 -14.66
CA GLU A 126 6.25 -3.77 -15.83
C GLU A 126 6.67 -2.42 -16.43
N LYS A 127 5.73 -1.49 -16.56
CA LYS A 127 6.01 -0.14 -17.08
C LYS A 127 6.82 0.70 -16.10
N GLN A 128 6.46 0.70 -14.82
CA GLN A 128 7.16 1.46 -13.79
C GLN A 128 8.62 1.00 -13.60
N SER A 129 8.90 -0.29 -13.71
CA SER A 129 10.27 -0.81 -13.61
C SER A 129 11.23 -0.33 -14.70
N LYS A 130 10.71 0.25 -15.79
CA LYS A 130 11.51 0.88 -16.85
C LYS A 130 11.94 2.30 -16.46
N ILE A 131 11.37 2.88 -15.43
CA ILE A 131 11.69 4.21 -14.90
C ILE A 131 12.70 4.05 -13.75
N PRO A 132 13.89 4.67 -13.81
CA PRO A 132 14.88 4.55 -12.74
C PRO A 132 14.32 4.89 -11.36
N GLY A 133 14.51 4.00 -10.39
CA GLY A 133 14.05 4.19 -9.01
C GLY A 133 12.55 3.98 -8.79
N GLN A 134 11.79 3.56 -9.81
CA GLN A 134 10.35 3.29 -9.70
C GLN A 134 9.99 1.80 -9.81
N ASP A 135 10.96 0.91 -9.70
CA ASP A 135 10.67 -0.52 -9.60
C ASP A 135 9.93 -0.87 -8.31
N CYS A 136 9.20 -1.97 -8.35
CA CYS A 136 8.36 -2.41 -7.24
C CYS A 136 9.13 -2.53 -5.91
N GLN A 137 10.34 -3.08 -5.91
CA GLN A 137 11.13 -3.26 -4.70
C GLN A 137 11.53 -1.92 -4.07
N THR A 138 11.94 -0.97 -4.90
CA THR A 138 12.33 0.37 -4.46
C THR A 138 11.14 1.13 -3.89
N ILE A 139 10.04 1.23 -4.64
CA ILE A 139 8.84 1.98 -4.22
C ILE A 139 8.21 1.38 -2.96
N CYS A 140 8.02 0.06 -2.94
CA CYS A 140 7.44 -0.59 -1.77
C CYS A 140 8.33 -0.46 -0.53
N GLY A 141 9.66 -0.52 -0.70
CA GLY A 141 10.60 -0.29 0.39
C GLY A 141 10.55 1.14 0.93
N ILE A 142 10.38 2.13 0.06
CA ILE A 142 10.18 3.54 0.47
C ILE A 142 8.87 3.68 1.26
N LEU A 143 7.77 3.22 0.69
CA LEU A 143 6.44 3.31 1.32
C LEU A 143 6.40 2.59 2.68
N GLU A 144 7.04 1.44 2.79
CA GLU A 144 7.15 0.68 4.05
C GLU A 144 7.88 1.47 5.14
N SER A 145 8.85 2.32 4.78
CA SER A 145 9.62 3.14 5.72
C SER A 145 8.84 4.30 6.32
N ILE A 146 7.74 4.72 5.70
CA ILE A 146 6.97 5.91 6.11
C ILE A 146 6.12 5.58 7.33
N LYS A 147 6.12 6.50 8.32
CA LYS A 147 5.29 6.42 9.51
C LYS A 147 3.97 7.17 9.33
N GLY A 148 2.94 6.74 10.07
CA GLY A 148 1.66 7.43 10.13
C GLY A 148 0.80 7.24 8.90
N LYS A 149 0.97 6.16 8.17
CA LYS A 149 0.08 5.78 7.07
C LYS A 149 -1.33 5.54 7.61
N LEU A 150 -2.32 5.91 6.82
CA LEU A 150 -3.72 5.60 7.10
C LEU A 150 -4.05 4.19 6.60
N ASP A 151 -4.85 3.47 7.36
CA ASP A 151 -5.41 2.20 6.92
C ASP A 151 -6.59 2.41 5.94
N ASP A 152 -7.23 1.34 5.54
CA ASP A 152 -8.37 1.36 4.62
C ASP A 152 -9.66 1.95 5.22
N GLU A 153 -9.71 2.13 6.53
CA GLU A 153 -10.85 2.70 7.27
C GLU A 153 -10.60 4.15 7.71
N GLY A 154 -9.39 4.69 7.42
CA GLY A 154 -9.00 6.06 7.74
C GLY A 154 -8.36 6.23 9.12
N GLY A 155 -8.16 5.12 9.86
CA GLY A 155 -7.35 5.10 11.07
C GLY A 155 -5.85 5.09 10.78
N THR A 156 -5.03 5.13 11.81
CA THR A 156 -3.58 4.88 11.69
C THR A 156 -3.33 3.41 11.39
N GLU A 157 -2.29 3.16 10.60
CA GLU A 157 -1.88 1.79 10.30
C GLU A 157 -1.66 1.00 11.60
N ASN A 158 -2.41 -0.07 11.75
CA ASN A 158 -2.12 -1.11 12.73
C ASN A 158 -1.20 -2.16 12.09
N ASP A 159 -0.59 -3.01 12.89
CA ASP A 159 0.42 -4.00 12.47
C ASP A 159 -0.03 -5.03 11.40
N SER A 160 -1.26 -4.94 10.90
CA SER A 160 -1.88 -5.94 10.03
C SER A 160 -1.76 -5.65 8.53
N GLY A 161 -1.27 -4.48 8.12
CA GLY A 161 -1.16 -4.12 6.71
C GLY A 161 -0.02 -3.16 6.40
N SER A 162 0.39 -3.08 5.15
CA SER A 162 1.42 -2.14 4.70
C SER A 162 0.86 -0.73 4.46
N GLY A 163 -0.47 -0.55 4.53
CA GLY A 163 -1.15 0.68 4.11
C GLY A 163 -1.01 0.98 2.62
N GLN A 164 -0.30 0.12 1.87
CA GLN A 164 -0.06 0.29 0.44
C GLN A 164 -1.26 -0.18 -0.37
N LEU A 165 -1.61 0.57 -1.40
CA LEU A 165 -2.80 0.29 -2.20
C LEU A 165 -2.64 0.72 -3.66
N MET A 166 -3.43 0.11 -4.52
CA MET A 166 -3.68 0.62 -5.86
C MET A 166 -4.77 1.70 -5.80
N ALA A 167 -4.62 2.72 -6.62
CA ALA A 167 -5.64 3.73 -6.80
C ALA A 167 -5.74 4.13 -8.26
N PHE A 168 -6.85 4.76 -8.62
CA PHE A 168 -7.13 5.20 -9.97
C PHE A 168 -7.53 6.68 -9.90
N LEU A 169 -6.64 7.53 -10.38
CA LEU A 169 -6.89 8.97 -10.42
C LEU A 169 -7.64 9.32 -11.71
N ASN A 170 -8.79 9.99 -11.57
CA ASN A 170 -9.46 10.56 -12.74
C ASN A 170 -8.60 11.71 -13.27
N ALA A 171 -7.89 11.46 -14.35
CA ALA A 171 -6.97 12.38 -15.00
C ALA A 171 -7.27 12.45 -16.49
N PRO A 172 -7.45 13.65 -17.06
CA PRO A 172 -7.77 13.80 -18.50
C PRO A 172 -6.75 13.17 -19.44
N GLU A 173 -5.49 13.08 -19.01
CA GLU A 173 -4.41 12.44 -19.75
C GLU A 173 -4.41 10.91 -19.62
N GLY A 174 -5.25 10.39 -18.73
CA GLY A 174 -5.35 8.97 -18.44
C GLY A 174 -6.01 8.17 -19.56
N ARG A 175 -5.75 6.87 -19.54
CA ARG A 175 -6.42 5.93 -20.45
C ARG A 175 -7.90 5.80 -20.08
N ILE A 176 -8.76 5.79 -21.08
CA ILE A 176 -10.19 5.52 -20.87
C ILE A 176 -10.36 4.07 -20.37
N CYS A 177 -10.88 3.90 -19.17
CA CYS A 177 -11.19 2.60 -18.59
C CYS A 177 -12.53 2.06 -19.09
N SER A 178 -12.86 0.83 -18.68
CA SER A 178 -14.13 0.17 -19.04
C SER A 178 -15.38 0.92 -18.56
N TRP A 179 -15.23 1.85 -17.63
CA TRP A 179 -16.32 2.69 -17.11
C TRP A 179 -16.49 4.00 -17.88
N GLY A 180 -15.71 4.22 -18.96
CA GLY A 180 -15.75 5.44 -19.77
C GLY A 180 -15.07 6.64 -19.14
N ILE A 181 -14.28 6.47 -18.07
CA ILE A 181 -13.59 7.53 -17.35
C ILE A 181 -12.09 7.48 -17.67
N PRO A 182 -11.42 8.62 -17.94
CA PRO A 182 -9.98 8.64 -18.09
C PRO A 182 -9.30 8.46 -16.74
N LEU A 183 -8.51 7.39 -16.58
CA LEU A 183 -7.85 7.05 -15.32
C LEU A 183 -6.35 6.88 -15.52
N ALA A 184 -5.57 7.43 -14.58
CA ALA A 184 -4.20 7.05 -14.34
C ALA A 184 -4.15 6.04 -13.19
N GLU A 185 -3.45 4.94 -13.37
CA GLU A 185 -3.20 3.98 -12.29
C GLU A 185 -2.12 4.52 -11.35
N CYS A 186 -2.33 4.38 -10.06
CA CYS A 186 -1.44 4.86 -9.01
C CYS A 186 -1.15 3.74 -8.01
N TYR A 187 0.05 3.79 -7.43
CA TYR A 187 0.41 2.94 -6.31
C TYR A 187 1.03 3.77 -5.20
N GLY A 188 0.52 3.65 -3.98
CA GLY A 188 0.98 4.51 -2.90
C GLY A 188 0.36 4.22 -1.55
N VAL A 189 0.42 5.23 -0.67
CA VAL A 189 -0.16 5.20 0.68
C VAL A 189 -0.93 6.48 0.94
N ARG A 190 -1.99 6.37 1.74
CA ARG A 190 -2.70 7.52 2.30
C ARG A 190 -2.00 8.00 3.57
N LEU A 191 -1.96 9.30 3.74
CA LEU A 191 -1.32 9.98 4.86
C LEU A 191 -2.27 11.02 5.46
N PRO A 192 -2.16 11.38 6.74
CA PRO A 192 -2.93 12.47 7.31
C PRO A 192 -2.79 13.78 6.52
N SER A 193 -3.81 14.61 6.52
CA SER A 193 -3.80 15.89 5.80
C SER A 193 -2.71 16.85 6.27
N ASP A 194 -2.29 16.76 7.54
CA ASP A 194 -1.23 17.54 8.16
C ASP A 194 0.17 16.90 8.04
N TRP A 195 0.29 15.76 7.35
CA TRP A 195 1.58 15.10 7.15
C TRP A 195 2.58 16.05 6.46
N SER A 196 3.74 16.22 7.08
CA SER A 196 4.80 17.16 6.66
C SER A 196 6.16 16.49 6.46
N GLY A 197 6.18 15.16 6.29
CA GLY A 197 7.43 14.42 6.04
C GLY A 197 8.05 14.75 4.68
N THR A 198 9.28 14.28 4.48
CA THR A 198 9.99 14.44 3.21
C THR A 198 9.37 13.59 2.11
N VAL A 199 9.03 14.24 0.99
CA VAL A 199 8.55 13.55 -0.22
C VAL A 199 9.74 12.94 -0.95
N PRO A 200 9.76 11.62 -1.21
CA PRO A 200 10.80 10.99 -2.01
C PRO A 200 10.82 11.54 -3.45
N GLU A 201 12.00 11.68 -4.03
CA GLU A 201 12.20 12.22 -5.37
C GLU A 201 11.40 11.47 -6.45
N GLN A 202 11.22 10.16 -6.26
CA GLN A 202 10.50 9.28 -7.20
C GLN A 202 8.98 9.40 -7.12
N MET A 203 8.45 10.12 -6.12
CA MET A 203 7.04 10.07 -5.77
C MET A 203 6.37 11.43 -5.86
N ILE A 204 5.06 11.41 -5.93
CA ILE A 204 4.19 12.59 -5.97
C ILE A 204 3.36 12.60 -4.69
N LEU A 205 3.23 13.76 -4.07
CA LEU A 205 2.32 13.99 -2.97
C LEU A 205 1.14 14.82 -3.48
N SER A 206 -0.05 14.24 -3.43
CA SER A 206 -1.30 14.91 -3.84
C SER A 206 -2.19 15.18 -2.63
N ASP A 207 -2.77 16.37 -2.54
CA ASP A 207 -3.83 16.66 -1.58
C ASP A 207 -5.16 16.17 -2.14
N ILE A 208 -5.83 15.31 -1.37
CA ILE A 208 -7.14 14.75 -1.71
C ILE A 208 -8.18 15.40 -0.80
N ALA A 209 -9.14 16.08 -1.40
CA ALA A 209 -10.23 16.69 -0.66
C ALA A 209 -11.14 15.63 -0.03
N GLU A 210 -11.80 16.00 1.07
CA GLU A 210 -12.88 15.19 1.64
C GLU A 210 -13.95 14.89 0.58
N GLY A 211 -14.55 13.72 0.68
CA GLY A 211 -15.61 13.33 -0.25
C GLY A 211 -16.41 12.14 0.21
N GLU A 212 -17.58 12.01 -0.42
CA GLU A 212 -18.46 10.86 -0.26
C GLU A 212 -18.01 9.75 -1.20
N TYR A 213 -18.06 8.52 -0.70
CA TYR A 213 -17.66 7.33 -1.45
C TYR A 213 -18.67 6.21 -1.25
N ILE A 214 -18.88 5.42 -2.31
CA ILE A 214 -19.55 4.12 -2.23
C ILE A 214 -18.49 3.02 -2.14
N VAL A 215 -18.70 2.08 -1.23
CA VAL A 215 -17.81 0.95 -0.99
C VAL A 215 -18.52 -0.34 -1.40
N PHE A 216 -17.85 -1.14 -2.22
CA PHE A 216 -18.23 -2.52 -2.53
C PHE A 216 -17.17 -3.43 -1.90
N LYS A 217 -17.55 -4.16 -0.86
CA LYS A 217 -16.67 -4.99 -0.04
C LYS A 217 -17.09 -6.45 -0.06
N HIS A 218 -16.18 -7.33 -0.39
CA HIS A 218 -16.35 -8.78 -0.24
C HIS A 218 -15.29 -9.32 0.73
N GLY A 219 -15.73 -10.17 1.62
CA GLY A 219 -14.83 -10.81 2.58
C GLY A 219 -15.37 -10.84 4.02
N PRO A 220 -14.71 -11.58 4.90
CA PRO A 220 -13.48 -12.33 4.62
C PRO A 220 -13.70 -13.43 3.58
N PHE A 221 -12.67 -13.80 2.81
CA PHE A 221 -12.75 -14.84 1.79
C PHE A 221 -11.55 -15.78 1.87
N ASP A 222 -11.74 -17.02 1.40
CA ASP A 222 -10.68 -17.99 1.25
C ASP A 222 -9.96 -17.75 -0.07
N PHE A 223 -8.73 -17.26 0.01
CA PHE A 223 -7.94 -16.94 -1.15
C PHE A 223 -7.68 -18.12 -2.07
N GLU A 224 -7.44 -19.33 -1.54
CA GLU A 224 -7.11 -20.50 -2.33
C GLU A 224 -8.30 -20.97 -3.19
N THR A 225 -9.51 -20.87 -2.64
CA THR A 225 -10.72 -21.41 -3.28
C THR A 225 -11.58 -20.35 -3.97
N GLU A 226 -11.53 -19.09 -3.52
CA GLU A 226 -12.48 -18.05 -3.94
C GLU A 226 -11.84 -16.92 -4.77
N ASN A 227 -10.52 -16.76 -4.78
CA ASN A 227 -9.85 -15.62 -5.41
C ASN A 227 -10.29 -15.35 -6.84
N GLN A 228 -10.46 -16.38 -7.65
CA GLN A 228 -10.91 -16.24 -9.06
C GLN A 228 -12.36 -15.76 -9.22
N THR A 229 -13.17 -15.85 -8.16
CA THR A 229 -14.59 -15.49 -8.19
C THR A 229 -14.90 -14.18 -7.49
N VAL A 230 -14.04 -13.72 -6.57
CA VAL A 230 -14.27 -12.52 -5.75
C VAL A 230 -14.40 -11.27 -6.60
N GLU A 231 -13.49 -11.07 -7.55
CA GLU A 231 -13.53 -9.93 -8.46
C GLU A 231 -14.82 -9.89 -9.26
N ALA A 232 -15.20 -11.03 -9.88
CA ALA A 232 -16.42 -11.12 -10.64
C ALA A 232 -17.69 -10.86 -9.81
N LYS A 233 -17.71 -11.28 -8.54
CA LYS A 233 -18.82 -10.99 -7.60
C LYS A 233 -18.94 -9.50 -7.35
N ILE A 234 -17.83 -8.81 -7.08
CA ILE A 234 -17.83 -7.36 -6.83
C ILE A 234 -18.20 -6.58 -8.10
N GLU A 235 -17.65 -6.96 -9.25
CA GLU A 235 -18.02 -6.34 -10.53
C GLU A 235 -19.51 -6.48 -10.83
N ALA A 236 -20.08 -7.66 -10.56
CA ALA A 236 -21.52 -7.88 -10.70
C ALA A 236 -22.32 -6.99 -9.75
N ALA A 237 -21.89 -6.84 -8.50
CA ALA A 237 -22.54 -5.96 -7.53
C ALA A 237 -22.46 -4.48 -7.96
N MET A 238 -21.31 -4.02 -8.47
CA MET A 238 -21.16 -2.66 -9.00
C MET A 238 -22.05 -2.41 -10.21
N LYS A 239 -22.13 -3.37 -11.13
CA LYS A 239 -22.97 -3.29 -12.35
C LYS A 239 -24.46 -3.26 -12.04
N ASN A 240 -24.88 -4.05 -11.05
CA ASN A 240 -26.29 -4.21 -10.68
C ASN A 240 -26.74 -3.20 -9.62
N PHE A 241 -25.88 -2.28 -9.18
CA PHE A 241 -26.24 -1.30 -8.19
C PHE A 241 -27.28 -0.31 -8.72
N ASP A 242 -28.40 -0.18 -8.01
CA ASP A 242 -29.51 0.71 -8.40
C ASP A 242 -29.23 2.16 -7.97
N TRP A 243 -28.57 2.89 -8.84
CA TRP A 243 -28.25 4.29 -8.63
C TRP A 243 -29.48 5.18 -8.45
N SER A 244 -30.61 4.85 -9.08
CA SER A 244 -31.81 5.67 -9.04
C SER A 244 -32.43 5.79 -7.64
N LYS A 245 -32.19 4.80 -6.79
CA LYS A 245 -32.69 4.76 -5.41
C LYS A 245 -31.68 5.27 -4.39
N SER A 246 -30.43 5.48 -4.79
CA SER A 246 -29.35 5.82 -3.87
C SER A 246 -29.34 7.30 -3.49
N GLY A 247 -29.85 8.18 -4.34
CA GLY A 247 -29.66 9.63 -4.22
C GLY A 247 -28.24 10.10 -4.56
N TYR A 248 -27.43 9.22 -5.11
CA TYR A 248 -26.04 9.49 -5.50
C TYR A 248 -25.77 9.12 -6.95
N GLU A 249 -24.75 9.72 -7.51
CA GLU A 249 -24.13 9.32 -8.78
C GLU A 249 -22.61 9.24 -8.63
N LEU A 250 -21.91 8.59 -9.56
CA LEU A 250 -20.46 8.58 -9.57
C LEU A 250 -19.93 10.01 -9.74
N ASP A 251 -18.99 10.41 -8.88
CA ASP A 251 -18.27 11.65 -9.06
C ASP A 251 -17.11 11.46 -10.03
N THR A 252 -17.35 11.83 -11.28
CA THR A 252 -16.37 11.75 -12.37
C THR A 252 -15.63 13.07 -12.60
N THR A 253 -15.61 13.95 -11.61
CA THR A 253 -14.84 15.20 -11.67
C THR A 253 -13.34 14.89 -11.77
N PRO A 254 -12.58 15.55 -12.64
CA PRO A 254 -11.12 15.42 -12.69
C PRO A 254 -10.47 15.63 -11.33
N GLY A 255 -9.48 14.80 -11.01
CA GLY A 255 -8.80 14.83 -9.71
C GLY A 255 -9.44 13.94 -8.63
N ARG A 256 -10.64 13.41 -8.87
CA ARG A 256 -11.22 12.39 -7.98
C ARG A 256 -10.44 11.09 -8.07
N ILE A 257 -10.33 10.40 -6.92
CA ILE A 257 -9.54 9.19 -6.79
C ILE A 257 -10.42 8.01 -6.37
N PHE A 258 -10.18 6.87 -6.99
CA PHE A 258 -10.84 5.59 -6.71
C PHE A 258 -9.81 4.72 -6.01
N TYR A 259 -10.18 4.04 -4.93
CA TYR A 259 -9.26 3.17 -4.20
C TYR A 259 -9.63 1.71 -4.39
N PHE A 260 -8.60 0.88 -4.47
CA PHE A 260 -8.71 -0.56 -4.49
C PHE A 260 -7.85 -1.16 -3.38
N TYR A 261 -8.49 -1.87 -2.47
CA TYR A 261 -7.84 -2.59 -1.40
C TYR A 261 -8.00 -4.09 -1.61
N HIS A 262 -6.90 -4.79 -1.50
CA HIS A 262 -6.86 -6.24 -1.56
C HIS A 262 -6.07 -6.77 -0.37
N ASP A 263 -6.76 -7.50 0.50
CA ASP A 263 -6.15 -8.23 1.60
C ASP A 263 -6.67 -9.66 1.57
N THR A 264 -5.79 -10.62 1.30
CA THR A 264 -6.12 -12.04 1.14
C THR A 264 -6.74 -12.68 2.38
N LYS A 265 -6.49 -12.12 3.57
CA LYS A 265 -7.02 -12.62 4.84
C LYS A 265 -8.26 -11.87 5.31
N ARG A 266 -8.52 -10.70 4.75
CA ARG A 266 -9.58 -9.80 5.21
C ARG A 266 -10.66 -9.59 4.16
N PHE A 267 -10.32 -8.93 3.04
CA PHE A 267 -11.33 -8.50 2.05
C PHE A 267 -10.71 -8.08 0.71
N TRP A 268 -11.61 -7.96 -0.25
CA TRP A 268 -11.43 -7.25 -1.51
C TRP A 268 -12.41 -6.09 -1.55
N LYS A 269 -11.92 -4.88 -1.77
CA LYS A 269 -12.74 -3.69 -1.63
C LYS A 269 -12.46 -2.66 -2.72
N TYR A 270 -13.52 -2.26 -3.43
CA TYR A 270 -13.52 -1.09 -4.31
C TYR A 270 -14.20 0.08 -3.62
N VAL A 271 -13.58 1.25 -3.66
CA VAL A 271 -14.06 2.50 -3.07
C VAL A 271 -14.13 3.54 -4.16
N ARG A 272 -15.31 4.01 -4.50
CA ARG A 272 -15.58 4.86 -5.66
C ARG A 272 -16.18 6.18 -5.20
N PRO A 273 -15.63 7.34 -5.65
CA PRO A 273 -16.17 8.64 -5.28
C PRO A 273 -17.57 8.83 -5.84
N VAL A 274 -18.43 9.43 -5.03
CA VAL A 274 -19.82 9.74 -5.39
C VAL A 274 -20.15 11.18 -5.02
N ARG A 275 -21.19 11.71 -5.65
CA ARG A 275 -21.80 12.99 -5.27
C ARG A 275 -23.32 12.82 -5.19
N LYS A 276 -23.95 13.65 -4.37
CA LYS A 276 -25.41 13.69 -4.29
C LYS A 276 -25.98 14.19 -5.61
N VAL A 277 -27.06 13.57 -6.05
CA VAL A 277 -27.84 14.05 -7.19
C VAL A 277 -28.57 15.30 -6.72
N GLU A 278 -28.35 16.43 -7.36
CA GLU A 278 -29.14 17.64 -7.14
C GLU A 278 -30.55 17.37 -7.64
N GLY A 279 -31.54 17.44 -6.75
CA GLY A 279 -32.96 17.22 -7.03
C GLY A 279 -33.59 18.36 -7.79
#